data_b760e2046c9bbf3fffef43c2ed1967cb
#
_entry.id   b760e2046c9bbf3fffef43c2ed1967cb
#
_cell.length_a   1.000
_cell.length_b   1.000
_cell.length_c   1.000
_cell.angle_alpha   90.00
_cell.angle_beta   90.00
_cell.angle_gamma   90.00
#
_symmetry.space_group_name_H-M   'P 1'
#
loop_
_entity.id
_entity.type
_entity.pdbx_description
1 polymer ?
#
loop_
_entity_poly.entity_id
_entity_poly.type
_entity_poly.pdbx_seq_one_letter_code
_entity_poly.pdbx_strand_id
1 'polypeptide(L)'
;MFGSPKPELFTNTPIKTAYDAGVPDKIKWTKFLEHMIAFAGQPFDLGETNIAKITSPVLLIAGDNDGLDKFELIKTYKLLGGGVIADFAPMPKSQLAIVPSQGHVSLMMQTKTILGYLDGFLK
;
A
#
# COMPACT_ATOMS: atom_id res chain seq x y z
N MET A 1 -1.87 17.03 -6.24
CA MET A 1 -0.76 17.01 -5.25
C MET A 1 -1.40 17.24 -3.88
N PHE A 2 -1.49 16.22 -3.06
CA PHE A 2 -1.94 16.40 -1.68
C PHE A 2 -0.85 17.16 -0.94
N GLY A 3 -1.19 18.32 -0.36
CA GLY A 3 -0.27 19.04 0.51
C GLY A 3 0.20 18.13 1.65
N SER A 4 1.41 18.35 2.15
CA SER A 4 1.96 17.57 3.27
C SER A 4 0.96 17.58 4.43
N PRO A 5 0.52 16.41 4.92
CA PRO A 5 -0.44 16.35 6.01
C PRO A 5 0.15 17.01 7.25
N LYS A 6 -0.66 17.82 7.93
CA LYS A 6 -0.23 18.48 9.17
C LYS A 6 -0.39 17.51 10.35
N PRO A 7 0.52 17.54 11.35
CA PRO A 7 0.44 16.67 12.53
C PRO A 7 -0.91 16.69 13.25
N GLU A 8 -1.59 17.83 13.24
CA GLU A 8 -2.90 18.01 13.91
C GLU A 8 -3.99 17.09 13.34
N LEU A 9 -3.89 16.71 12.05
CA LEU A 9 -4.86 15.80 11.41
C LEU A 9 -4.85 14.40 12.03
N PHE A 10 -3.78 14.02 12.71
CA PHE A 10 -3.62 12.68 13.29
C PHE A 10 -3.95 12.60 14.78
N THR A 11 -4.28 13.72 15.43
CA THR A 11 -4.47 13.79 16.89
C THR A 11 -5.63 12.92 17.38
N ASN A 12 -6.72 12.82 16.61
CA ASN A 12 -7.92 12.04 16.95
C ASN A 12 -8.05 10.80 16.05
N THR A 13 -6.98 10.10 15.82
CA THR A 13 -6.97 8.92 14.94
C THR A 13 -6.58 7.66 15.69
N PRO A 14 -6.94 6.47 15.18
CA PRO A 14 -6.47 5.20 15.72
C PRO A 14 -4.95 5.08 15.79
N ILE A 15 -4.23 5.78 14.91
CA ILE A 15 -2.76 5.82 14.89
C ILE A 15 -2.24 6.48 16.18
N LYS A 16 -2.84 7.59 16.61
CA LYS A 16 -2.48 8.24 17.89
C LYS A 16 -2.76 7.34 19.08
N THR A 17 -3.90 6.67 19.08
CA THR A 17 -4.28 5.72 20.14
C THR A 17 -3.26 4.57 20.22
N ALA A 18 -2.88 4.00 19.10
CA ALA A 18 -1.87 2.93 19.04
C ALA A 18 -0.50 3.42 19.52
N TYR A 19 -0.09 4.62 19.11
CA TYR A 19 1.15 5.23 19.57
C TYR A 19 1.16 5.39 21.11
N ASP A 20 0.11 5.96 21.67
CA ASP A 20 0.00 6.19 23.13
C ASP A 20 -0.01 4.88 23.94
N ALA A 21 -0.52 3.81 23.36
CA ALA A 21 -0.51 2.49 23.99
C ALA A 21 0.87 1.80 23.95
N GLY A 22 1.66 2.03 22.91
CA GLY A 22 2.91 1.32 22.66
C GLY A 22 4.19 2.06 23.04
N VAL A 23 4.11 3.37 23.25
CA VAL A 23 5.30 4.21 23.47
C VAL A 23 5.33 4.78 24.89
N PRO A 24 6.44 4.57 25.63
CA PRO A 24 6.56 5.09 27.02
C PRO A 24 6.49 6.62 27.13
N ASP A 25 6.99 7.34 26.11
CA ASP A 25 7.08 8.78 26.10
C ASP A 25 6.10 9.39 25.09
N LYS A 26 4.91 9.74 25.59
CA LYS A 26 3.81 10.33 24.79
C LYS A 26 4.11 11.76 24.32
N ILE A 27 5.09 12.45 24.91
CA ILE A 27 5.46 13.82 24.58
C ILE A 27 6.11 13.89 23.17
N LYS A 28 6.66 12.80 22.69
CA LYS A 28 7.34 12.72 21.38
C LYS A 28 6.41 12.53 20.18
N TRP A 29 5.09 12.51 20.36
CA TRP A 29 4.14 12.30 19.28
C TRP A 29 4.34 13.26 18.10
N THR A 30 4.38 14.56 18.37
CA THR A 30 4.55 15.59 17.31
C THR A 30 5.86 15.37 16.56
N LYS A 31 6.96 15.16 17.28
CA LYS A 31 8.27 14.91 16.67
C LYS A 31 8.30 13.61 15.86
N PHE A 32 7.64 12.57 16.33
CA PHE A 32 7.48 11.32 15.59
C PHE A 32 6.74 11.57 14.26
N LEU A 33 5.61 12.29 14.30
CA LEU A 33 4.86 12.62 13.08
C LEU A 33 5.65 13.51 12.12
N GLU A 34 6.36 14.52 12.62
CA GLU A 34 7.22 15.36 11.79
C GLU A 34 8.26 14.53 11.03
N HIS A 35 8.90 13.58 11.70
CA HIS A 35 9.85 12.67 11.05
C HIS A 35 9.16 11.76 10.03
N MET A 36 8.00 11.21 10.34
CA MET A 36 7.25 10.35 9.43
C MET A 36 6.76 11.10 8.18
N ILE A 37 6.28 12.33 8.37
CA ILE A 37 5.84 13.20 7.26
C ILE A 37 7.04 13.58 6.38
N ALA A 38 8.16 13.96 6.98
CA ALA A 38 9.39 14.29 6.26
C ALA A 38 9.91 13.08 5.47
N PHE A 39 9.89 11.89 6.05
CA PHE A 39 10.27 10.65 5.39
C PHE A 39 9.34 10.32 4.22
N ALA A 40 8.03 10.38 4.43
CA ALA A 40 7.04 10.09 3.39
C ALA A 40 7.04 11.12 2.24
N GLY A 41 7.50 12.34 2.50
CA GLY A 41 7.64 13.40 1.50
C GLY A 41 8.91 13.31 0.66
N GLN A 42 9.84 12.42 0.98
CA GLN A 42 11.05 12.24 0.18
C GLN A 42 10.75 11.52 -1.12
N PRO A 43 11.31 11.99 -2.24
CA PRO A 43 11.18 11.29 -3.52
C PRO A 43 11.83 9.91 -3.41
N PHE A 44 11.10 8.89 -3.81
CA PHE A 44 11.56 7.52 -3.81
C PHE A 44 11.11 6.83 -5.11
N ASP A 45 12.05 6.27 -5.84
CA ASP A 45 11.80 5.55 -7.09
C ASP A 45 12.70 4.30 -7.14
N LEU A 46 12.11 3.13 -7.19
CA LEU A 46 12.81 1.86 -7.38
C LEU A 46 13.34 1.69 -8.81
N GLY A 47 12.78 2.43 -9.76
CA GLY A 47 13.06 2.33 -11.17
C GLY A 47 12.33 1.16 -11.86
N GLU A 48 11.75 1.42 -13.02
CA GLU A 48 10.99 0.42 -13.79
C GLU A 48 11.83 -0.80 -14.14
N THR A 49 13.09 -0.59 -14.51
CA THR A 49 14.03 -1.68 -14.86
C THR A 49 14.26 -2.63 -13.68
N ASN A 50 14.33 -2.11 -12.46
CA ASN A 50 14.52 -2.94 -11.26
C ASN A 50 13.26 -3.72 -10.92
N ILE A 51 12.09 -3.09 -11.04
CA ILE A 51 10.80 -3.76 -10.83
C ILE A 51 10.62 -4.90 -11.84
N ALA A 52 10.92 -4.64 -13.12
CA ALA A 52 10.81 -5.63 -14.19
C ALA A 52 11.75 -6.84 -14.02
N LYS A 53 12.82 -6.72 -13.24
CA LYS A 53 13.73 -7.83 -12.92
C LYS A 53 13.21 -8.75 -11.82
N ILE A 54 12.14 -8.41 -11.14
CA ILE A 54 11.55 -9.26 -10.10
C ILE A 54 10.93 -10.49 -10.77
N THR A 55 11.49 -11.66 -10.51
CA THR A 55 11.04 -12.93 -11.10
C THR A 55 10.10 -13.72 -10.19
N SER A 56 10.09 -13.42 -8.91
CA SER A 56 9.15 -14.01 -7.95
C SER A 56 7.73 -13.50 -8.21
N PRO A 57 6.70 -14.34 -8.01
CA PRO A 57 5.32 -13.89 -8.03
C PRO A 57 5.09 -12.80 -6.98
N VAL A 58 4.32 -11.78 -7.34
CA VAL A 58 3.96 -10.67 -6.46
C VAL A 58 2.45 -10.51 -6.44
N LEU A 59 1.85 -10.42 -5.26
CA LEU A 59 0.46 -10.05 -5.09
C LEU A 59 0.38 -8.59 -4.62
N LEU A 60 -0.22 -7.73 -5.45
CA LEU A 60 -0.53 -6.35 -5.12
C LEU A 60 -1.98 -6.25 -4.68
N ILE A 61 -2.22 -5.67 -3.50
CA ILE A 61 -3.57 -5.41 -2.99
C ILE A 61 -3.65 -3.96 -2.57
N ALA A 62 -4.65 -3.24 -3.07
CA ALA A 62 -4.91 -1.85 -2.70
C ALA A 62 -6.40 -1.58 -2.56
N GLY A 63 -6.78 -0.58 -1.79
CA GLY A 63 -8.14 -0.04 -1.79
C GLY A 63 -8.37 0.89 -2.96
N ASP A 64 -9.60 0.98 -3.46
CA ASP A 64 -9.97 1.91 -4.53
C ASP A 64 -9.86 3.38 -4.10
N ASN A 65 -10.01 3.67 -2.81
CA ASN A 65 -9.83 4.98 -2.17
C ASN A 65 -8.54 5.07 -1.33
N ASP A 66 -7.56 4.22 -1.62
CA ASP A 66 -6.21 4.30 -1.06
C ASP A 66 -5.47 5.52 -1.63
N GLY A 67 -4.58 6.11 -0.86
CA GLY A 67 -3.72 7.22 -1.28
C GLY A 67 -2.69 6.87 -2.35
N LEU A 68 -2.51 5.60 -2.68
CA LEU A 68 -1.65 5.16 -3.76
C LEU A 68 -2.20 5.58 -5.12
N ASP A 69 -1.33 6.03 -6.03
CA ASP A 69 -1.70 6.29 -7.42
C ASP A 69 -2.07 4.98 -8.11
N LYS A 70 -3.30 4.88 -8.59
CA LYS A 70 -3.81 3.66 -9.23
C LYS A 70 -3.19 3.41 -10.60
N PHE A 71 -2.79 4.46 -11.31
CA PHE A 71 -2.10 4.31 -12.59
C PHE A 71 -0.69 3.73 -12.39
N GLU A 72 0.04 4.22 -11.39
CA GLU A 72 1.35 3.66 -11.03
C GLU A 72 1.24 2.23 -10.49
N LEU A 73 0.19 1.91 -9.76
CA LEU A 73 -0.09 0.53 -9.30
C LEU A 73 -0.29 -0.42 -10.49
N ILE A 74 -1.12 -0.03 -11.47
CA ILE A 74 -1.38 -0.83 -12.66
C ILE A 74 -0.11 -0.94 -13.51
N LYS A 75 0.66 0.12 -13.65
CA LYS A 75 1.95 0.12 -14.34
C LYS A 75 2.92 -0.85 -13.69
N THR A 76 3.04 -0.82 -12.38
CA THR A 76 3.86 -1.77 -11.60
C THR A 76 3.42 -3.22 -11.87
N TYR A 77 2.12 -3.48 -11.84
CA TYR A 77 1.58 -4.80 -12.14
C TYR A 77 1.96 -5.27 -13.57
N LYS A 78 1.92 -4.37 -14.55
CA LYS A 78 2.34 -4.69 -15.93
C LYS A 78 3.84 -4.99 -16.03
N LEU A 79 4.69 -4.25 -15.30
CA LEU A 79 6.13 -4.53 -15.21
C LEU A 79 6.43 -5.89 -14.59
N LEU A 80 5.56 -6.38 -13.70
CA LEU A 80 5.62 -7.72 -13.09
C LEU A 80 5.03 -8.82 -13.97
N GLY A 81 4.72 -8.51 -15.23
CA GLY A 81 4.18 -9.46 -16.20
C GLY A 81 2.65 -9.55 -16.26
N GLY A 82 1.94 -8.71 -15.52
CA GLY A 82 0.49 -8.67 -15.51
C GLY A 82 -0.14 -7.90 -16.67
N GLY A 83 -1.47 -7.84 -16.69
CA GLY A 83 -2.23 -7.06 -17.69
C GLY A 83 -2.29 -7.72 -19.07
N VAL A 84 -2.07 -9.02 -19.16
CA VAL A 84 -2.26 -9.81 -20.39
C VAL A 84 -3.73 -10.18 -20.58
N ILE A 85 -4.11 -10.54 -21.80
CA ILE A 85 -5.41 -11.13 -22.12
C ILE A 85 -5.28 -12.65 -21.90
N ALA A 86 -5.62 -13.11 -20.70
CA ALA A 86 -5.38 -14.50 -20.29
C ALA A 86 -6.26 -15.54 -21.04
N ASP A 87 -7.25 -15.07 -21.80
CA ASP A 87 -8.00 -15.94 -22.72
C ASP A 87 -7.15 -16.41 -23.90
N PHE A 88 -6.08 -15.68 -24.23
CA PHE A 88 -5.19 -15.95 -25.37
C PHE A 88 -3.72 -16.10 -24.98
N ALA A 89 -3.38 -15.88 -23.72
CA ALA A 89 -2.03 -15.95 -23.20
C ALA A 89 -1.98 -16.66 -21.85
N PRO A 90 -0.84 -17.22 -21.45
CA PRO A 90 -0.71 -17.81 -20.11
C PRO A 90 -1.04 -16.82 -18.99
N MET A 91 -1.73 -17.28 -17.96
CA MET A 91 -2.02 -16.48 -16.78
C MET A 91 -0.73 -16.01 -16.10
N PRO A 92 -0.58 -14.70 -15.82
CA PRO A 92 0.58 -14.19 -15.10
C PRO A 92 0.70 -14.80 -13.70
N LYS A 93 1.93 -14.96 -13.23
CA LYS A 93 2.18 -15.41 -11.85
C LYS A 93 1.90 -14.31 -10.82
N SER A 94 2.13 -13.06 -11.18
CA SER A 94 1.79 -11.91 -10.32
C SER A 94 0.31 -11.57 -10.45
N GLN A 95 -0.28 -11.08 -9.37
CA GLN A 95 -1.71 -10.82 -9.26
C GLN A 95 -1.96 -9.40 -8.74
N LEU A 96 -3.10 -8.83 -9.08
CA LEU A 96 -3.55 -7.51 -8.63
C LEU A 96 -4.99 -7.58 -8.14
N ALA A 97 -5.24 -7.02 -6.96
CA ALA A 97 -6.58 -6.79 -6.43
C ALA A 97 -6.74 -5.31 -6.07
N ILE A 98 -7.79 -4.67 -6.57
CA ILE A 98 -8.25 -3.36 -6.12
C ILE A 98 -9.58 -3.57 -5.41
N VAL A 99 -9.60 -3.37 -4.09
CA VAL A 99 -10.75 -3.71 -3.25
C VAL A 99 -11.68 -2.50 -3.13
N PRO A 100 -12.96 -2.65 -3.47
CA PRO A 100 -13.91 -1.55 -3.47
C PRO A 100 -14.22 -1.03 -2.07
N SER A 101 -14.49 0.27 -2.00
CA SER A 101 -14.87 0.99 -0.77
C SER A 101 -13.86 0.89 0.36
N GLN A 102 -12.57 0.79 0.03
CA GLN A 102 -11.49 0.71 1.00
C GLN A 102 -10.46 1.83 0.80
N GLY A 103 -10.07 2.46 1.91
CA GLY A 103 -8.84 3.23 2.01
C GLY A 103 -7.68 2.34 2.45
N HIS A 104 -6.51 2.92 2.68
CA HIS A 104 -5.32 2.17 3.09
C HIS A 104 -5.51 1.43 4.43
N VAL A 105 -5.92 2.16 5.47
CA VAL A 105 -6.09 1.60 6.81
C VAL A 105 -7.30 0.67 6.89
N SER A 106 -8.43 1.06 6.30
CA SER A 106 -9.64 0.24 6.34
C SER A 106 -9.46 -1.10 5.62
N LEU A 107 -8.66 -1.12 4.54
CA LEU A 107 -8.31 -2.36 3.85
C LEU A 107 -7.57 -3.33 4.77
N MET A 108 -6.62 -2.85 5.57
CA MET A 108 -5.85 -3.68 6.49
C MET A 108 -6.72 -4.34 7.57
N MET A 109 -7.89 -3.78 7.86
CA MET A 109 -8.87 -4.37 8.78
C MET A 109 -9.77 -5.42 8.12
N GLN A 110 -9.70 -5.58 6.78
CA GLN A 110 -10.47 -6.57 6.02
C GLN A 110 -9.78 -7.94 6.01
N THR A 111 -9.52 -8.49 7.19
CA THR A 111 -8.73 -9.73 7.37
C THR A 111 -9.24 -10.87 6.50
N LYS A 112 -10.56 -11.11 6.48
CA LYS A 112 -11.16 -12.19 5.70
C LYS A 112 -10.92 -12.02 4.19
N THR A 113 -11.06 -10.80 3.68
CA THR A 113 -10.83 -10.46 2.26
C THR A 113 -9.37 -10.67 1.88
N ILE A 114 -8.45 -10.14 2.69
CA ILE A 114 -7.00 -10.27 2.45
C ILE A 114 -6.58 -11.73 2.50
N LEU A 115 -7.02 -12.48 3.50
CA LEU A 115 -6.71 -13.91 3.62
C LEU A 115 -7.25 -14.72 2.44
N GLY A 116 -8.44 -14.36 1.91
CA GLY A 116 -8.98 -14.99 0.72
C GLY A 116 -8.10 -14.83 -0.52
N TYR A 117 -7.55 -13.64 -0.74
CA TYR A 117 -6.59 -13.40 -1.84
C TYR A 117 -5.25 -14.11 -1.61
N LEU A 118 -4.74 -14.07 -0.38
CA LEU A 118 -3.49 -14.75 -0.01
C LEU A 118 -3.60 -16.27 -0.21
N ASP A 119 -4.69 -16.87 0.22
CA ASP A 119 -4.92 -18.31 0.09
C ASP A 119 -4.93 -18.75 -1.38
N GLY A 120 -5.56 -17.98 -2.25
CA GLY A 120 -5.52 -18.21 -3.69
C GLY A 120 -4.13 -18.00 -4.32
N PHE A 121 -3.39 -17.00 -3.84
CA PHE A 121 -2.07 -16.69 -4.37
C PHE A 121 -0.99 -17.69 -3.95
N LEU A 122 -1.06 -18.21 -2.74
CA LEU A 122 -0.06 -19.13 -2.18
C LEU A 122 -0.23 -20.60 -2.64
N LYS A 123 -1.30 -20.90 -3.34
CA LYS A 123 -1.55 -22.23 -3.95
C LYS A 123 -0.91 -22.36 -5.31
#